data_1fb20f3de8acba176b9bb70344590e3d
#
_entry.id   1fb20f3de8acba176b9bb70344590e3d
#
_cell.length_a   1.000
_cell.length_b   1.000
_cell.length_c   1.000
_cell.angle_alpha   90.00
_cell.angle_beta   90.00
_cell.angle_gamma   90.00
#
_symmetry.space_group_name_H-M   'P 1'
#
loop_
_entity.id
_entity.type
_entity.pdbx_description
1 polymer ?
#
loop_
_entity_poly.entity_id
_entity_poly.type
_entity_poly.pdbx_seq_one_letter_code
_entity_poly.pdbx_strand_id
1 'polypeptide(L)'
;MTSVPTAVHDEQHAEAQAAPPITMFGPDFPFAYDDYLAHPAGLGHIPATEHGTEVAVIGGGLSGIVTAYELMKTGLRPVLYEADRIGGRLRTVTFDGCSAEGEEGALTAEMGAMRFPPSSTAFQHYVDLAGLTTKPFPNPLAPDTPSTVVDLKGETHYARTLDDLPEVYTQVMHAWNACLEEGADFSGMQRALRERDIPRIREIWSRLVEKLDNQTFYGFLCDSPAFKSFRHREIFGQVGFGTGGWDTDFPNSILEILRVVYTGADDDHRGIVGGSQQLPLRLWEHEPQKTVHWPHGTSLAALHPGGEPRPAVTRLHRTAGNRVTVTDATGDIRTYRAAVFTAQSWMLLSKIDCDDALFPIDHWTAIERTHYMESSKLFVPVDRPFWLDPAVDEKGEPTGRDTMSMTLTDRMTRGTYLLDNGPDRPAVICLSYTWCDDSLKWLPLDAGERMEVMLKSLGEIYPKVDIRKHIIGNPVTVSWENEPYFMGAFKANLPGHYRYQRRLFTHFMQDRLPADRRGLFLAGDDISWTALRRPPGKAIRTRAGRARRRGRPGPGPRAG
;
A
#
# COMPACT_ATOMS: atom_id res chain seq x y z
N MET A 1 -12.02 -13.16 -0.74
CA MET A 1 -13.47 -12.97 -0.78
C MET A 1 -13.73 -11.86 -1.72
N THR A 2 -14.56 -12.15 -2.68
CA THR A 2 -15.34 -11.10 -3.30
C THR A 2 -15.82 -10.20 -2.18
N SER A 3 -15.84 -8.91 -2.46
CA SER A 3 -16.46 -7.89 -1.64
C SER A 3 -17.55 -8.51 -0.76
N VAL A 4 -17.51 -8.23 0.51
CA VAL A 4 -18.74 -8.25 1.29
C VAL A 4 -19.78 -7.66 0.34
N PRO A 5 -20.81 -8.38 -0.12
CA PRO A 5 -21.86 -7.76 -0.89
C PRO A 5 -22.40 -6.69 0.05
N THR A 6 -21.87 -5.50 -0.07
CA THR A 6 -22.53 -4.35 0.52
C THR A 6 -23.87 -4.34 -0.21
N ALA A 7 -24.94 -4.57 0.52
CA ALA A 7 -26.31 -4.37 0.06
C ALA A 7 -26.58 -2.91 -0.37
N VAL A 8 -25.59 -2.26 -0.99
CA VAL A 8 -25.50 -0.84 -1.31
C VAL A 8 -25.33 -0.61 -2.82
N HIS A 9 -25.10 -1.66 -3.62
CA HIS A 9 -24.90 -1.46 -5.07
C HIS A 9 -26.18 -1.16 -5.86
N ASP A 10 -27.38 -1.43 -5.32
CA ASP A 10 -28.63 -1.22 -6.05
C ASP A 10 -29.23 0.20 -5.96
N GLU A 11 -28.71 1.08 -5.06
CA GLU A 11 -29.22 2.46 -4.93
C GLU A 11 -28.38 3.53 -5.66
N GLN A 12 -27.30 3.15 -6.36
CA GLN A 12 -26.37 4.12 -6.96
C GLN A 12 -26.82 4.76 -8.29
N HIS A 13 -28.01 4.51 -8.76
CA HIS A 13 -28.44 5.02 -10.09
C HIS A 13 -29.20 6.34 -10.10
N ALA A 14 -29.29 7.09 -9.01
CA ALA A 14 -30.14 8.30 -8.97
C ALA A 14 -29.61 9.52 -8.19
N GLU A 15 -28.32 9.65 -7.86
CA GLU A 15 -27.88 10.90 -7.21
C GLU A 15 -26.77 11.61 -7.99
N ALA A 16 -27.10 12.83 -8.44
CA ALA A 16 -26.17 13.75 -9.04
C ALA A 16 -25.05 14.12 -8.06
N GLN A 17 -23.79 13.76 -8.41
CA GLN A 17 -22.55 14.32 -7.92
C GLN A 17 -22.43 14.55 -6.38
N ALA A 18 -22.77 13.57 -5.58
CA ALA A 18 -22.34 13.55 -4.19
C ALA A 18 -20.80 13.45 -4.14
N ALA A 19 -20.15 14.23 -3.27
CA ALA A 19 -18.71 14.14 -3.08
C ALA A 19 -18.34 12.69 -2.67
N PRO A 20 -17.22 12.14 -3.19
CA PRO A 20 -16.85 10.77 -2.92
C PRO A 20 -16.68 10.52 -1.41
N PRO A 21 -16.94 9.29 -0.92
CA PRO A 21 -16.76 8.97 0.49
C PRO A 21 -15.33 9.24 0.94
N ILE A 22 -15.16 9.49 2.24
CA ILE A 22 -13.83 9.63 2.82
C ILE A 22 -13.17 8.26 2.84
N THR A 23 -12.13 8.08 2.04
CA THR A 23 -11.40 6.81 1.94
C THR A 23 -10.21 6.71 2.89
N MET A 24 -9.93 7.77 3.65
CA MET A 24 -8.84 7.80 4.59
C MET A 24 -9.22 8.56 5.85
N PHE A 25 -9.02 7.90 6.98
CA PHE A 25 -9.22 8.47 8.30
C PHE A 25 -8.18 7.91 9.29
N GLY A 26 -7.97 8.59 10.39
CA GLY A 26 -7.08 8.19 11.46
C GLY A 26 -7.57 8.72 12.80
N PRO A 27 -6.92 8.39 13.92
CA PRO A 27 -7.38 8.75 15.25
C PRO A 27 -7.75 10.23 15.41
N ASP A 28 -7.03 11.10 14.73
CA ASP A 28 -7.22 12.55 14.85
C ASP A 28 -7.75 13.21 13.57
N PHE A 29 -7.68 12.53 12.44
CA PHE A 29 -7.94 13.13 11.13
C PHE A 29 -8.60 12.19 10.15
N PRO A 30 -9.91 12.05 10.16
CA PRO A 30 -10.61 11.65 8.95
C PRO A 30 -10.39 12.74 7.92
N PHE A 31 -9.83 12.37 6.78
CA PHE A 31 -9.34 13.32 5.80
C PHE A 31 -9.60 12.80 4.40
N ALA A 32 -10.35 13.57 3.61
CA ALA A 32 -10.55 13.28 2.20
C ALA A 32 -9.37 13.84 1.40
N TYR A 33 -8.44 13.00 1.02
CA TYR A 33 -7.27 13.45 0.24
C TYR A 33 -7.64 13.96 -1.14
N ASP A 34 -8.75 13.53 -1.69
CA ASP A 34 -9.26 13.94 -3.00
C ASP A 34 -9.63 15.43 -3.03
N ASP A 35 -10.01 16.00 -1.88
CA ASP A 35 -10.38 17.40 -1.78
C ASP A 35 -9.25 18.35 -2.19
N TYR A 36 -7.98 17.94 -2.02
CA TYR A 36 -6.87 18.78 -2.45
C TYR A 36 -6.62 18.68 -3.96
N LEU A 37 -6.89 17.55 -4.58
CA LEU A 37 -6.77 17.35 -6.04
C LEU A 37 -7.78 18.24 -6.77
N ALA A 38 -8.98 18.36 -6.23
CA ALA A 38 -10.04 19.20 -6.78
C ALA A 38 -9.93 20.69 -6.40
N HIS A 39 -9.05 21.06 -5.46
CA HIS A 39 -8.96 22.43 -4.96
C HIS A 39 -8.29 23.35 -6.00
N PRO A 40 -8.92 24.51 -6.37
CA PRO A 40 -8.39 25.41 -7.41
C PRO A 40 -6.97 25.93 -7.15
N ALA A 41 -6.60 26.09 -5.88
CA ALA A 41 -5.26 26.51 -5.45
C ALA A 41 -4.28 25.32 -5.31
N GLY A 42 -4.68 24.09 -5.66
CA GLY A 42 -3.88 22.89 -5.45
C GLY A 42 -3.47 22.74 -3.98
N LEU A 43 -2.21 22.37 -3.73
CA LEU A 43 -1.69 22.17 -2.37
C LEU A 43 -1.54 23.45 -1.55
N GLY A 44 -1.53 24.60 -2.19
CA GLY A 44 -1.36 25.90 -1.54
C GLY A 44 -0.55 26.87 -2.37
N HIS A 45 -0.31 28.04 -1.82
CA HIS A 45 0.45 29.11 -2.44
C HIS A 45 1.74 29.36 -1.65
N ILE A 46 2.85 29.40 -2.36
CA ILE A 46 4.16 29.79 -1.84
C ILE A 46 4.44 31.22 -2.30
N PRO A 47 4.80 32.17 -1.41
CA PRO A 47 5.15 33.53 -1.81
C PRO A 47 6.30 33.53 -2.81
N ALA A 48 6.27 34.44 -3.80
CA ALA A 48 7.29 34.54 -4.84
C ALA A 48 8.72 34.73 -4.28
N THR A 49 8.85 35.34 -3.11
CA THR A 49 10.12 35.50 -2.39
C THR A 49 10.73 34.20 -1.90
N GLU A 50 9.95 33.14 -1.86
CA GLU A 50 10.39 31.79 -1.45
C GLU A 50 10.57 30.84 -2.65
N HIS A 51 10.26 31.29 -3.89
CA HIS A 51 10.45 30.46 -5.08
C HIS A 51 11.92 30.11 -5.26
N GLY A 52 12.21 28.91 -5.73
CA GLY A 52 13.55 28.38 -5.85
C GLY A 52 14.19 27.93 -4.53
N THR A 53 13.51 28.12 -3.37
CA THR A 53 14.03 27.63 -2.09
C THR A 53 14.14 26.10 -2.11
N GLU A 54 15.33 25.61 -1.76
CA GLU A 54 15.61 24.17 -1.72
C GLU A 54 14.92 23.49 -0.53
N VAL A 55 14.31 22.33 -0.78
CA VAL A 55 13.71 21.44 0.22
C VAL A 55 14.29 20.05 0.00
N ALA A 56 14.93 19.47 1.01
CA ALA A 56 15.37 18.09 0.93
C ALA A 56 14.19 17.12 0.94
N VAL A 57 14.22 16.13 0.06
CA VAL A 57 13.27 15.00 0.05
C VAL A 57 14.11 13.73 0.15
N ILE A 58 13.95 12.96 1.24
CA ILE A 58 14.79 11.81 1.55
C ILE A 58 14.01 10.53 1.31
N GLY A 59 14.38 9.79 0.27
CA GLY A 59 13.72 8.59 -0.24
C GLY A 59 13.03 8.83 -1.59
N GLY A 60 13.42 8.07 -2.62
CA GLY A 60 12.91 8.12 -3.99
C GLY A 60 11.77 7.12 -4.26
N GLY A 61 11.11 6.60 -3.21
CA GLY A 61 9.86 5.86 -3.34
C GLY A 61 8.71 6.76 -3.80
N LEU A 62 7.54 6.19 -4.09
CA LEU A 62 6.38 6.94 -4.58
C LEU A 62 6.06 8.17 -3.71
N SER A 63 6.10 8.03 -2.38
CA SER A 63 5.85 9.15 -1.46
C SER A 63 6.82 10.31 -1.67
N GLY A 64 8.12 10.01 -1.87
CA GLY A 64 9.14 11.03 -2.12
C GLY A 64 9.00 11.68 -3.48
N ILE A 65 8.78 10.90 -4.53
CA ILE A 65 8.57 11.39 -5.89
C ILE A 65 7.36 12.32 -5.96
N VAL A 66 6.21 11.90 -5.41
CA VAL A 66 5.01 12.75 -5.39
C VAL A 66 5.21 13.99 -4.51
N THR A 67 5.93 13.86 -3.38
CA THR A 67 6.31 15.03 -2.56
C THR A 67 7.13 16.02 -3.38
N ALA A 68 8.18 15.56 -4.05
CA ALA A 68 9.05 16.40 -4.85
C ALA A 68 8.28 17.05 -6.02
N TYR A 69 7.44 16.27 -6.71
CA TYR A 69 6.61 16.74 -7.81
C TYR A 69 5.67 17.87 -7.40
N GLU A 70 4.96 17.70 -6.30
CA GLU A 70 4.04 18.72 -5.80
C GLU A 70 4.76 19.96 -5.25
N LEU A 71 5.92 19.79 -4.60
CA LEU A 71 6.78 20.92 -4.19
C LEU A 71 7.24 21.74 -5.40
N MET A 72 7.69 21.07 -6.45
CA MET A 72 8.11 21.73 -7.70
C MET A 72 6.97 22.57 -8.30
N LYS A 73 5.76 22.04 -8.37
CA LYS A 73 4.58 22.77 -8.87
C LYS A 73 4.30 24.07 -8.10
N THR A 74 4.64 24.13 -6.82
CA THR A 74 4.47 25.33 -5.99
C THR A 74 5.62 26.35 -6.12
N GLY A 75 6.63 26.07 -6.93
CA GLY A 75 7.78 26.94 -7.14
C GLY A 75 8.98 26.67 -6.21
N LEU A 76 8.88 25.69 -5.32
CA LEU A 76 10.03 25.25 -4.52
C LEU A 76 10.96 24.35 -5.33
N ARG A 77 12.23 24.25 -4.93
CA ARG A 77 13.22 23.36 -5.52
C ARG A 77 13.37 22.11 -4.66
N PRO A 78 12.75 20.99 -5.03
CA PRO A 78 13.01 19.73 -4.34
C PRO A 78 14.43 19.25 -4.66
N VAL A 79 15.13 18.73 -3.64
CA VAL A 79 16.43 18.03 -3.77
C VAL A 79 16.20 16.62 -3.26
N LEU A 80 16.06 15.69 -4.20
CA LEU A 80 15.76 14.28 -3.89
C LEU A 80 17.05 13.51 -3.59
N TYR A 81 17.02 12.73 -2.52
CA TYR A 81 18.05 11.76 -2.12
C TYR A 81 17.50 10.36 -2.20
N GLU A 82 18.22 9.44 -2.83
CA GLU A 82 17.83 8.03 -2.94
C GLU A 82 19.04 7.10 -2.71
N ALA A 83 18.81 6.01 -2.01
CA ALA A 83 19.85 5.08 -1.62
C ALA A 83 20.11 3.97 -2.65
N ASP A 84 19.10 3.58 -3.42
CA ASP A 84 19.15 2.45 -4.35
C ASP A 84 18.56 2.85 -5.71
N ARG A 85 17.24 2.97 -5.80
CA ARG A 85 16.51 3.20 -7.05
C ARG A 85 15.23 3.98 -6.85
N ILE A 86 14.82 4.75 -7.87
CA ILE A 86 13.49 5.35 -7.89
C ILE A 86 12.43 4.25 -7.92
N GLY A 87 11.44 4.37 -7.04
CA GLY A 87 10.31 3.45 -6.91
C GLY A 87 10.19 2.83 -5.53
N GLY A 88 11.30 2.51 -4.88
CA GLY A 88 11.29 1.89 -3.56
C GLY A 88 10.55 0.54 -3.58
N ARG A 89 9.42 0.45 -2.85
CA ARG A 89 8.55 -0.75 -2.81
C ARG A 89 7.54 -0.86 -3.97
N LEU A 90 7.48 0.08 -4.89
CA LEU A 90 6.99 -0.13 -6.25
C LEU A 90 8.18 -0.63 -7.07
N ARG A 91 8.35 -1.94 -7.15
CA ARG A 91 9.51 -2.59 -7.75
C ARG A 91 9.07 -3.68 -8.70
N THR A 92 9.29 -3.43 -9.97
CA THR A 92 8.99 -4.35 -11.07
C THR A 92 10.29 -4.96 -11.59
N VAL A 93 10.30 -6.26 -11.79
CA VAL A 93 11.40 -6.98 -12.45
C VAL A 93 10.89 -7.51 -13.78
N THR A 94 11.66 -7.32 -14.84
CA THR A 94 11.36 -7.85 -16.17
C THR A 94 12.11 -9.18 -16.37
N PHE A 95 11.45 -10.15 -16.96
CA PHE A 95 12.08 -11.41 -17.37
C PHE A 95 12.71 -11.23 -18.76
N ASP A 96 14.02 -11.05 -18.79
CA ASP A 96 14.77 -10.85 -20.03
C ASP A 96 14.71 -12.09 -20.92
N GLY A 97 14.54 -11.87 -22.24
CA GLY A 97 14.47 -12.96 -23.24
C GLY A 97 13.15 -13.75 -23.25
N CYS A 98 12.22 -13.44 -22.37
CA CYS A 98 10.89 -14.08 -22.31
C CYS A 98 9.76 -13.22 -22.90
N SER A 99 10.08 -12.05 -23.47
CA SER A 99 9.10 -11.10 -24.00
C SER A 99 8.80 -11.37 -25.48
N ALA A 100 7.55 -11.20 -25.89
CA ALA A 100 7.22 -10.95 -27.30
C ALA A 100 7.68 -9.55 -27.70
N GLU A 101 8.07 -9.34 -28.96
CA GLU A 101 8.57 -8.06 -29.45
C GLU A 101 7.58 -6.91 -29.17
N GLY A 102 8.04 -5.88 -28.45
CA GLY A 102 7.30 -4.64 -28.12
C GLY A 102 7.08 -4.43 -26.63
N GLU A 103 7.06 -3.16 -26.18
CA GLU A 103 6.88 -2.77 -24.77
C GLU A 103 5.60 -3.32 -24.10
N GLU A 104 4.52 -3.53 -24.85
CA GLU A 104 3.26 -4.09 -24.34
C GLU A 104 3.32 -5.60 -24.04
N GLY A 105 4.39 -6.28 -24.43
CA GLY A 105 4.58 -7.71 -24.26
C GLY A 105 5.58 -8.13 -23.17
N ALA A 106 6.23 -7.20 -22.49
CA ALA A 106 7.24 -7.52 -21.49
C ALA A 106 6.62 -8.30 -20.31
N LEU A 107 7.21 -9.47 -19.99
CA LEU A 107 6.84 -10.24 -18.81
C LEU A 107 7.42 -9.59 -17.57
N THR A 108 6.56 -9.28 -16.60
CA THR A 108 6.95 -8.58 -15.38
C THR A 108 6.52 -9.31 -14.12
N ALA A 109 7.36 -9.21 -13.10
CA ALA A 109 7.09 -9.66 -11.74
C ALA A 109 7.05 -8.45 -10.79
N GLU A 110 5.95 -8.31 -10.05
CA GLU A 110 5.77 -7.26 -9.07
C GLU A 110 6.32 -7.68 -7.71
N MET A 111 7.56 -7.28 -7.42
CA MET A 111 8.22 -7.61 -6.16
C MET A 111 7.53 -6.94 -4.97
N GLY A 112 7.04 -5.71 -5.14
CA GLY A 112 6.33 -4.97 -4.13
C GLY A 112 4.82 -4.92 -4.33
N ALA A 113 4.25 -3.73 -4.35
CA ALA A 113 2.81 -3.53 -4.56
C ALA A 113 2.41 -3.90 -6.00
N MET A 114 1.63 -4.94 -6.16
CA MET A 114 1.22 -5.46 -7.48
C MET A 114 -0.19 -5.02 -7.89
N ARG A 115 -0.96 -4.44 -6.97
CA ARG A 115 -2.35 -4.06 -7.18
C ARG A 115 -2.77 -2.90 -6.26
N PHE A 116 -3.85 -2.23 -6.64
CA PHE A 116 -4.47 -1.17 -5.84
C PHE A 116 -5.98 -1.16 -6.03
N PRO A 117 -6.77 -0.76 -5.01
CA PRO A 117 -8.22 -0.68 -5.12
C PRO A 117 -8.66 0.63 -5.79
N PRO A 118 -9.85 0.68 -6.45
CA PRO A 118 -10.43 1.89 -7.01
C PRO A 118 -10.64 3.01 -5.97
N SER A 119 -10.89 2.64 -4.72
CA SER A 119 -10.99 3.59 -3.60
C SER A 119 -9.69 4.35 -3.30
N SER A 120 -8.57 4.00 -3.94
CA SER A 120 -7.31 4.75 -3.92
C SER A 120 -7.30 5.89 -4.94
N THR A 121 -8.28 6.78 -4.90
CA THR A 121 -8.50 7.87 -5.86
C THR A 121 -7.28 8.77 -6.04
N ALA A 122 -6.55 9.08 -4.97
CA ALA A 122 -5.31 9.85 -5.06
C ALA A 122 -4.18 9.08 -5.78
N PHE A 123 -4.10 7.77 -5.63
CA PHE A 123 -3.16 6.95 -6.39
C PHE A 123 -3.56 6.92 -7.87
N GLN A 124 -4.84 6.69 -8.17
CA GLN A 124 -5.38 6.71 -9.52
C GLN A 124 -5.10 8.03 -10.23
N HIS A 125 -5.25 9.17 -9.53
CA HIS A 125 -4.91 10.48 -10.09
C HIS A 125 -3.47 10.54 -10.66
N TYR A 126 -2.49 10.01 -9.93
CA TYR A 126 -1.10 10.01 -10.42
C TYR A 126 -0.87 8.95 -11.50
N VAL A 127 -1.60 7.84 -11.49
CA VAL A 127 -1.58 6.84 -12.57
C VAL A 127 -2.09 7.48 -13.87
N ASP A 128 -3.20 8.21 -13.81
CA ASP A 128 -3.78 8.92 -14.96
C ASP A 128 -2.86 10.05 -15.44
N LEU A 129 -2.29 10.82 -14.51
CA LEU A 129 -1.32 11.89 -14.81
C LEU A 129 -0.07 11.35 -15.52
N ALA A 130 0.41 10.19 -15.11
CA ALA A 130 1.55 9.52 -15.73
C ALA A 130 1.19 8.83 -17.07
N GLY A 131 -0.07 8.87 -17.50
CA GLY A 131 -0.54 8.23 -18.73
C GLY A 131 -0.42 6.71 -18.70
N LEU A 132 -0.57 6.08 -17.52
CA LEU A 132 -0.43 4.64 -17.34
C LEU A 132 -1.77 3.93 -17.53
N THR A 133 -1.74 2.79 -18.21
CA THR A 133 -2.90 1.91 -18.38
C THR A 133 -3.01 0.93 -17.22
N THR A 134 -4.23 0.65 -16.79
CA THR A 134 -4.52 -0.34 -15.76
C THR A 134 -5.43 -1.44 -16.27
N LYS A 135 -5.31 -2.63 -15.69
CA LYS A 135 -6.21 -3.77 -15.95
C LYS A 135 -6.76 -4.33 -14.64
N PRO A 136 -7.91 -5.01 -14.63
CA PRO A 136 -8.36 -5.77 -13.48
C PRO A 136 -7.25 -6.69 -12.98
N PHE A 137 -7.14 -6.83 -11.64
CA PHE A 137 -6.19 -7.74 -11.04
C PHE A 137 -6.90 -9.00 -10.56
N PRO A 138 -6.49 -10.19 -11.02
CA PRO A 138 -7.15 -11.43 -10.64
C PRO A 138 -6.89 -11.75 -9.16
N ASN A 139 -7.90 -11.55 -8.31
CA ASN A 139 -7.89 -12.01 -6.93
C ASN A 139 -8.62 -13.36 -6.80
N PRO A 140 -8.27 -14.21 -5.84
CA PRO A 140 -9.02 -15.42 -5.57
C PRO A 140 -10.53 -15.14 -5.38
N LEU A 141 -11.38 -15.94 -6.00
CA LEU A 141 -12.85 -15.82 -5.96
C LEU A 141 -13.42 -14.49 -6.51
N ALA A 142 -12.59 -13.66 -7.14
CA ALA A 142 -13.07 -12.44 -7.80
C ALA A 142 -13.63 -12.73 -9.21
N PRO A 143 -14.52 -11.88 -9.74
CA PRO A 143 -15.11 -12.08 -11.08
C PRO A 143 -14.07 -12.15 -12.21
N ASP A 144 -12.94 -11.46 -12.07
CA ASP A 144 -11.85 -11.43 -13.05
C ASP A 144 -10.91 -12.65 -12.96
N THR A 145 -11.18 -13.58 -12.04
CA THR A 145 -10.40 -14.81 -11.85
C THR A 145 -11.18 -15.98 -12.42
N PRO A 146 -10.63 -16.74 -13.40
CA PRO A 146 -11.34 -17.85 -14.01
C PRO A 146 -11.80 -18.90 -12.99
N SER A 147 -10.92 -19.27 -12.07
CA SER A 147 -11.23 -20.19 -10.98
C SER A 147 -10.26 -20.05 -9.81
N THR A 148 -10.67 -20.55 -8.66
CA THR A 148 -9.89 -20.64 -7.43
C THR A 148 -9.93 -22.03 -6.86
N VAL A 149 -8.79 -22.51 -6.38
CA VAL A 149 -8.69 -23.71 -5.55
C VAL A 149 -8.41 -23.28 -4.12
N VAL A 150 -9.21 -23.79 -3.19
CA VAL A 150 -8.96 -23.68 -1.75
C VAL A 150 -8.53 -25.04 -1.24
N ASP A 151 -7.29 -25.16 -0.79
CA ASP A 151 -6.72 -26.37 -0.18
C ASP A 151 -6.47 -26.08 1.29
N LEU A 152 -7.23 -26.73 2.15
CA LEU A 152 -7.18 -26.56 3.60
C LEU A 152 -7.15 -27.92 4.29
N LYS A 153 -6.05 -28.24 4.99
CA LYS A 153 -5.81 -29.53 5.65
C LYS A 153 -5.94 -30.74 4.72
N GLY A 154 -5.52 -30.56 3.45
CA GLY A 154 -5.60 -31.59 2.43
C GLY A 154 -6.97 -31.77 1.81
N GLU A 155 -7.98 -31.02 2.23
CA GLU A 155 -9.29 -30.93 1.56
C GLU A 155 -9.23 -29.85 0.48
N THR A 156 -9.38 -30.23 -0.79
CA THR A 156 -9.25 -29.35 -1.94
C THR A 156 -10.62 -29.09 -2.56
N HIS A 157 -10.98 -27.82 -2.68
CA HIS A 157 -12.24 -27.35 -3.27
C HIS A 157 -11.95 -26.45 -4.47
N TYR A 158 -12.50 -26.80 -5.64
CA TYR A 158 -12.50 -25.95 -6.83
C TYR A 158 -13.74 -25.07 -6.84
N ALA A 159 -13.56 -23.80 -7.14
CA ALA A 159 -14.64 -22.82 -7.16
C ALA A 159 -14.41 -21.74 -8.23
N ARG A 160 -15.45 -21.30 -8.89
CA ARG A 160 -15.49 -20.07 -9.70
C ARG A 160 -16.05 -18.91 -8.90
N THR A 161 -16.97 -19.22 -7.99
CA THR A 161 -17.59 -18.27 -7.07
C THR A 161 -17.60 -18.82 -5.66
N LEU A 162 -17.94 -18.01 -4.69
CA LEU A 162 -18.09 -18.46 -3.30
C LEU A 162 -19.17 -19.55 -3.15
N ASP A 163 -20.21 -19.51 -3.97
CA ASP A 163 -21.33 -20.45 -3.94
C ASP A 163 -20.93 -21.88 -4.38
N ASP A 164 -19.80 -22.04 -5.07
CA ASP A 164 -19.25 -23.35 -5.43
C ASP A 164 -18.52 -24.03 -4.27
N LEU A 165 -18.20 -23.28 -3.20
CA LEU A 165 -17.57 -23.82 -2.01
C LEU A 165 -18.58 -24.47 -1.07
N PRO A 166 -18.17 -25.40 -0.19
CA PRO A 166 -19.04 -25.96 0.85
C PRO A 166 -19.72 -24.87 1.68
N GLU A 167 -20.96 -25.13 2.12
CA GLU A 167 -21.81 -24.20 2.87
C GLU A 167 -21.11 -23.55 4.08
N VAL A 168 -20.15 -24.23 4.69
CA VAL A 168 -19.37 -23.69 5.82
C VAL A 168 -18.62 -22.39 5.46
N TYR A 169 -18.25 -22.21 4.20
CA TYR A 169 -17.59 -20.96 3.75
C TYR A 169 -18.57 -19.78 3.73
N THR A 170 -19.80 -20.02 3.30
CA THR A 170 -20.89 -19.03 3.39
C THR A 170 -21.24 -18.70 4.84
N GLN A 171 -21.29 -19.72 5.71
CA GLN A 171 -21.49 -19.50 7.15
C GLN A 171 -20.39 -18.64 7.77
N VAL A 172 -19.13 -18.86 7.38
CA VAL A 172 -17.98 -18.05 7.83
C VAL A 172 -18.08 -16.60 7.35
N MET A 173 -18.52 -16.38 6.10
CA MET A 173 -18.77 -15.02 5.59
C MET A 173 -19.86 -14.30 6.41
N HIS A 174 -20.97 -14.97 6.69
CA HIS A 174 -22.02 -14.40 7.54
C HIS A 174 -21.53 -14.11 8.97
N ALA A 175 -20.71 -15.01 9.53
CA ALA A 175 -20.10 -14.80 10.84
C ALA A 175 -19.18 -13.55 10.85
N TRP A 176 -18.43 -13.33 9.79
CA TRP A 176 -17.59 -12.13 9.67
C TRP A 176 -18.42 -10.84 9.62
N ASN A 177 -19.48 -10.82 8.81
CA ASN A 177 -20.36 -9.65 8.73
C ASN A 177 -21.01 -9.34 10.09
N ALA A 178 -21.47 -10.36 10.81
CA ALA A 178 -22.01 -10.20 12.16
C ALA A 178 -20.95 -9.68 13.15
N CYS A 179 -19.72 -10.21 13.06
CA CYS A 179 -18.60 -9.79 13.90
C CYS A 179 -18.25 -8.31 13.68
N LEU A 180 -18.23 -7.85 12.43
CA LEU A 180 -18.00 -6.45 12.08
C LEU A 180 -19.10 -5.53 12.62
N GLU A 181 -20.35 -5.94 12.48
CA GLU A 181 -21.48 -5.13 12.93
C GLU A 181 -21.52 -5.00 14.46
N GLU A 182 -21.41 -6.11 15.18
CA GLU A 182 -21.46 -6.14 16.64
C GLU A 182 -20.20 -5.58 17.31
N GLY A 183 -19.03 -5.91 16.77
CA GLY A 183 -17.73 -5.56 17.36
C GLY A 183 -17.17 -4.21 16.95
N ALA A 184 -17.53 -3.75 15.74
CA ALA A 184 -16.86 -2.63 15.07
C ALA A 184 -17.80 -1.54 14.50
N ASP A 185 -19.11 -1.58 14.76
CA ASP A 185 -20.09 -0.57 14.29
C ASP A 185 -19.94 -0.31 12.77
N PHE A 186 -19.92 -1.42 11.98
CA PHE A 186 -19.60 -1.34 10.56
C PHE A 186 -20.58 -0.45 9.78
N SER A 187 -21.88 -0.68 9.93
CA SER A 187 -22.90 0.13 9.26
C SER A 187 -22.87 1.60 9.67
N GLY A 188 -22.60 1.88 10.95
CA GLY A 188 -22.45 3.25 11.45
C GLY A 188 -21.26 3.98 10.82
N MET A 189 -20.10 3.30 10.73
CA MET A 189 -18.92 3.86 10.09
C MET A 189 -19.12 4.06 8.59
N GLN A 190 -19.70 3.08 7.88
CA GLN A 190 -19.99 3.17 6.46
C GLN A 190 -20.91 4.35 6.14
N ARG A 191 -21.95 4.58 6.95
CA ARG A 191 -22.83 5.74 6.80
C ARG A 191 -22.05 7.03 6.99
N ALA A 192 -21.29 7.16 8.07
CA ALA A 192 -20.52 8.36 8.37
C ALA A 192 -19.48 8.67 7.27
N LEU A 193 -18.88 7.65 6.65
CA LEU A 193 -17.95 7.81 5.53
C LEU A 193 -18.66 8.33 4.26
N ARG A 194 -19.85 7.78 3.93
CA ARG A 194 -20.65 8.26 2.78
C ARG A 194 -21.15 9.69 2.98
N GLU A 195 -21.64 10.00 4.16
CA GLU A 195 -22.16 11.32 4.53
C GLU A 195 -21.04 12.35 4.79
N ARG A 196 -19.77 11.89 4.81
CA ARG A 196 -18.60 12.71 5.15
C ARG A 196 -18.73 13.37 6.53
N ASP A 197 -19.41 12.71 7.46
CA ASP A 197 -19.59 13.17 8.84
C ASP A 197 -18.31 12.93 9.66
N ILE A 198 -17.39 13.89 9.52
CA ILE A 198 -16.09 13.86 10.20
C ILE A 198 -16.20 13.74 11.73
N PRO A 199 -17.09 14.45 12.43
CA PRO A 199 -17.29 14.27 13.86
C PRO A 199 -17.69 12.84 14.21
N ARG A 200 -18.60 12.25 13.46
CA ARG A 200 -19.07 10.87 13.71
C ARG A 200 -17.99 9.82 13.42
N ILE A 201 -17.23 9.98 12.32
CA ILE A 201 -16.09 9.11 12.03
C ILE A 201 -15.08 9.14 13.19
N ARG A 202 -14.76 10.31 13.71
CA ARG A 202 -13.83 10.46 14.85
C ARG A 202 -14.36 9.81 16.12
N GLU A 203 -15.62 10.01 16.39
CA GLU A 203 -16.27 9.40 17.57
C GLU A 203 -16.21 7.87 17.52
N ILE A 204 -16.67 7.27 16.40
CA ILE A 204 -16.64 5.83 16.21
C ILE A 204 -15.20 5.30 16.31
N TRP A 205 -14.27 5.92 15.56
CA TRP A 205 -12.90 5.46 15.52
C TRP A 205 -12.19 5.57 16.89
N SER A 206 -12.37 6.68 17.60
CA SER A 206 -11.77 6.85 18.93
C SER A 206 -12.25 5.79 19.92
N ARG A 207 -13.56 5.48 19.89
CA ARG A 207 -14.15 4.40 20.70
C ARG A 207 -13.58 3.03 20.33
N LEU A 208 -13.40 2.75 19.03
CA LEU A 208 -12.78 1.50 18.57
C LEU A 208 -11.32 1.38 19.01
N VAL A 209 -10.52 2.45 18.89
CA VAL A 209 -9.14 2.45 19.37
C VAL A 209 -9.08 2.19 20.87
N GLU A 210 -9.91 2.87 21.67
CA GLU A 210 -9.96 2.67 23.11
C GLU A 210 -10.31 1.21 23.49
N LYS A 211 -11.28 0.63 22.78
CA LYS A 211 -11.75 -0.74 23.04
C LYS A 211 -10.82 -1.82 22.51
N LEU A 212 -10.20 -1.61 21.32
CA LEU A 212 -9.60 -2.68 20.50
C LEU A 212 -8.09 -2.55 20.32
N ASP A 213 -7.43 -1.48 20.81
CA ASP A 213 -5.97 -1.31 20.56
C ASP A 213 -5.13 -2.47 21.11
N ASN A 214 -5.59 -3.16 22.15
CA ASN A 214 -4.89 -4.30 22.73
C ASN A 214 -5.25 -5.66 22.11
N GLN A 215 -6.10 -5.69 21.07
CA GLN A 215 -6.57 -6.94 20.46
C GLN A 215 -5.84 -7.22 19.15
N THR A 216 -5.43 -8.49 18.98
CA THR A 216 -5.06 -9.02 17.68
C THR A 216 -6.31 -9.23 16.81
N PHE A 217 -6.10 -9.36 15.51
CA PHE A 217 -7.16 -9.80 14.62
C PHE A 217 -7.78 -11.13 15.05
N TYR A 218 -6.96 -12.12 15.40
CA TYR A 218 -7.43 -13.42 15.88
C TYR A 218 -8.22 -13.30 17.20
N GLY A 219 -7.74 -12.49 18.15
CA GLY A 219 -8.45 -12.24 19.42
C GLY A 219 -9.85 -11.68 19.18
N PHE A 220 -9.99 -10.74 18.24
CA PHE A 220 -11.28 -10.16 17.87
C PHE A 220 -12.27 -11.22 17.32
N LEU A 221 -11.79 -12.17 16.52
CA LEU A 221 -12.60 -13.28 16.04
C LEU A 221 -13.00 -14.22 17.18
N CYS A 222 -12.08 -14.52 18.10
CA CYS A 222 -12.34 -15.40 19.24
C CYS A 222 -13.40 -14.83 20.21
N ASP A 223 -13.42 -13.51 20.38
CA ASP A 223 -14.37 -12.83 21.28
C ASP A 223 -15.77 -12.72 20.66
N SER A 224 -15.91 -12.94 19.35
CA SER A 224 -17.21 -12.86 18.69
C SER A 224 -18.01 -14.16 18.85
N PRO A 225 -19.26 -14.08 19.31
CA PRO A 225 -20.13 -15.24 19.37
C PRO A 225 -20.50 -15.82 18.00
N ALA A 226 -20.27 -15.07 16.92
CA ALA A 226 -20.50 -15.53 15.55
C ALA A 226 -19.44 -16.55 15.09
N PHE A 227 -18.18 -16.43 15.54
CA PHE A 227 -17.10 -17.39 15.23
C PHE A 227 -17.03 -18.52 16.26
N LYS A 228 -18.05 -19.35 16.29
CA LYS A 228 -18.28 -20.39 17.32
C LYS A 228 -17.25 -21.52 17.34
N SER A 229 -16.59 -21.81 16.22
CA SER A 229 -15.69 -22.94 16.12
C SER A 229 -14.29 -22.55 15.64
N PHE A 230 -13.30 -23.35 16.04
CA PHE A 230 -11.95 -23.24 15.50
C PHE A 230 -11.95 -23.40 13.98
N ARG A 231 -12.73 -24.33 13.43
CA ARG A 231 -12.85 -24.55 11.97
C ARG A 231 -13.33 -23.29 11.24
N HIS A 232 -14.26 -22.52 11.78
CA HIS A 232 -14.69 -21.26 11.16
C HIS A 232 -13.56 -20.24 11.10
N ARG A 233 -12.73 -20.14 12.15
CA ARG A 233 -11.59 -19.21 12.17
C ARG A 233 -10.51 -19.61 11.20
N GLU A 234 -10.20 -20.91 11.07
CA GLU A 234 -9.26 -21.43 10.08
C GLU A 234 -9.71 -21.13 8.64
N ILE A 235 -10.96 -21.41 8.31
CA ILE A 235 -11.52 -21.11 6.99
C ILE A 235 -11.43 -19.62 6.72
N PHE A 236 -11.77 -18.77 7.68
CA PHE A 236 -11.68 -17.33 7.53
C PHE A 236 -10.25 -16.86 7.28
N GLY A 237 -9.29 -17.36 8.05
CA GLY A 237 -7.86 -17.05 7.86
C GLY A 237 -7.36 -17.44 6.47
N GLN A 238 -7.89 -18.52 5.90
CA GLN A 238 -7.46 -19.02 4.58
C GLN A 238 -8.07 -18.28 3.39
N VAL A 239 -9.31 -17.80 3.50
CA VAL A 239 -10.04 -17.18 2.37
C VAL A 239 -10.51 -15.74 2.66
N GLY A 240 -10.31 -15.25 3.88
CA GLY A 240 -10.97 -14.06 4.42
C GLY A 240 -10.72 -12.75 3.68
N PHE A 241 -9.51 -12.49 3.22
CA PHE A 241 -9.16 -11.21 2.59
C PHE A 241 -8.75 -11.32 1.12
N GLY A 242 -9.16 -12.37 0.42
CA GLY A 242 -8.86 -12.52 -1.01
C GLY A 242 -7.38 -12.56 -1.37
N THR A 243 -6.49 -12.43 -0.41
CA THR A 243 -5.04 -12.41 -0.61
C THR A 243 -4.37 -13.73 -0.24
N GLY A 244 -5.07 -14.61 0.49
CA GLY A 244 -4.57 -15.93 0.90
C GLY A 244 -3.38 -15.91 1.86
N GLY A 245 -3.06 -14.74 2.41
CA GLY A 245 -1.91 -14.59 3.29
C GLY A 245 -2.25 -14.47 4.78
N TRP A 246 -3.52 -14.40 5.12
CA TRP A 246 -3.98 -14.15 6.48
C TRP A 246 -4.25 -15.48 7.18
N ASP A 247 -3.35 -15.88 8.04
CA ASP A 247 -3.58 -17.03 8.89
C ASP A 247 -4.39 -16.65 10.14
N THR A 248 -4.97 -17.66 10.80
CA THR A 248 -5.76 -17.46 12.02
C THR A 248 -4.96 -16.88 13.17
N ASP A 249 -3.65 -17.06 13.17
CA ASP A 249 -2.71 -16.53 14.18
C ASP A 249 -2.06 -15.20 13.80
N PHE A 250 -2.59 -14.50 12.80
CA PHE A 250 -2.10 -13.20 12.37
C PHE A 250 -1.98 -12.21 13.54
N PRO A 251 -0.76 -11.74 13.87
CA PRO A 251 -0.49 -11.07 15.13
C PRO A 251 -0.87 -9.59 15.16
N ASN A 252 -1.24 -9.02 14.01
CA ASN A 252 -1.46 -7.59 13.87
C ASN A 252 -2.73 -7.14 14.58
N SER A 253 -2.78 -5.86 14.92
CA SER A 253 -3.94 -5.24 15.52
C SER A 253 -5.17 -5.37 14.62
N ILE A 254 -6.32 -5.73 15.20
CA ILE A 254 -7.61 -5.71 14.51
C ILE A 254 -7.90 -4.34 13.87
N LEU A 255 -7.39 -3.26 14.45
CA LEU A 255 -7.59 -1.90 13.92
C LEU A 255 -6.96 -1.72 12.52
N GLU A 256 -5.89 -2.46 12.19
CA GLU A 256 -5.33 -2.49 10.83
C GLU A 256 -6.31 -3.10 9.83
N ILE A 257 -6.98 -4.18 10.23
CA ILE A 257 -7.97 -4.88 9.42
C ILE A 257 -9.22 -4.03 9.22
N LEU A 258 -9.75 -3.44 10.29
CA LEU A 258 -10.94 -2.60 10.22
C LEU A 258 -10.77 -1.43 9.26
N ARG A 259 -9.57 -0.85 9.16
CA ARG A 259 -9.30 0.22 8.18
C ARG A 259 -9.41 -0.26 6.73
N VAL A 260 -8.87 -1.44 6.45
CA VAL A 260 -8.98 -2.06 5.12
C VAL A 260 -10.45 -2.26 4.77
N VAL A 261 -11.20 -2.85 5.69
CA VAL A 261 -12.61 -3.18 5.49
C VAL A 261 -13.48 -1.92 5.33
N TYR A 262 -13.32 -0.92 6.20
CA TYR A 262 -14.11 0.32 6.12
C TYR A 262 -13.87 1.12 4.84
N THR A 263 -12.69 1.01 4.26
CA THR A 263 -12.30 1.80 3.08
C THR A 263 -12.41 1.04 1.77
N GLY A 264 -12.94 -0.19 1.77
CA GLY A 264 -13.01 -1.04 0.57
C GLY A 264 -11.64 -1.24 -0.07
N ALA A 265 -10.59 -1.39 0.75
CA ALA A 265 -9.22 -1.48 0.25
C ALA A 265 -8.89 -2.84 -0.35
N ASP A 266 -9.77 -3.82 -0.17
CA ASP A 266 -9.62 -5.17 -0.69
C ASP A 266 -10.55 -5.47 -1.89
N ASP A 267 -11.29 -4.45 -2.35
CA ASP A 267 -12.29 -4.61 -3.41
C ASP A 267 -11.72 -4.22 -4.78
N ASP A 268 -12.15 -4.92 -5.83
CA ASP A 268 -12.00 -4.60 -7.26
C ASP A 268 -10.59 -4.13 -7.67
N HIS A 269 -9.57 -4.84 -7.20
CA HIS A 269 -8.19 -4.46 -7.44
C HIS A 269 -7.83 -4.32 -8.92
N ARG A 270 -6.95 -3.37 -9.19
CA ARG A 270 -6.35 -3.13 -10.50
C ARG A 270 -4.84 -3.21 -10.42
N GLY A 271 -4.21 -3.68 -11.49
CA GLY A 271 -2.76 -3.65 -11.70
C GLY A 271 -2.38 -2.65 -12.79
N ILE A 272 -1.16 -2.13 -12.74
CA ILE A 272 -0.60 -1.28 -13.80
C ILE A 272 0.00 -2.19 -14.88
N VAL A 273 -0.41 -1.98 -16.13
CA VAL A 273 0.15 -2.71 -17.28
C VAL A 273 1.63 -2.35 -17.43
N GLY A 274 2.49 -3.39 -17.51
CA GLY A 274 3.95 -3.20 -17.60
C GLY A 274 4.64 -2.87 -16.28
N GLY A 275 3.89 -2.88 -15.15
CA GLY A 275 4.46 -2.84 -13.80
C GLY A 275 4.31 -1.50 -13.08
N SER A 276 4.20 -1.60 -11.76
CA SER A 276 3.91 -0.46 -10.88
C SER A 276 5.06 0.54 -10.73
N GLN A 277 6.30 0.10 -10.96
CA GLN A 277 7.48 0.97 -10.88
C GLN A 277 7.48 2.07 -11.96
N GLN A 278 6.74 1.89 -13.05
CA GLN A 278 6.60 2.94 -14.07
C GLN A 278 6.03 4.24 -13.48
N LEU A 279 5.15 4.16 -12.49
CA LEU A 279 4.52 5.35 -11.92
C LEU A 279 5.54 6.35 -11.35
N PRO A 280 6.40 6.01 -10.38
CA PRO A 280 7.42 6.93 -9.89
C PRO A 280 8.45 7.32 -10.96
N LEU A 281 8.82 6.42 -11.87
CA LEU A 281 9.76 6.73 -12.97
C LEU A 281 9.17 7.76 -13.94
N ARG A 282 7.92 7.57 -14.38
CA ARG A 282 7.28 8.54 -15.27
C ARG A 282 7.04 9.89 -14.59
N LEU A 283 6.68 9.91 -13.31
CA LEU A 283 6.53 11.17 -12.57
C LEU A 283 7.87 11.90 -12.39
N TRP A 284 8.98 11.18 -12.32
CA TRP A 284 10.32 11.77 -12.27
C TRP A 284 10.64 12.59 -13.53
N GLU A 285 10.20 12.12 -14.68
CA GLU A 285 10.42 12.74 -16.00
C GLU A 285 9.27 13.64 -16.43
N HIS A 286 8.12 13.58 -15.73
CA HIS A 286 6.91 14.28 -16.13
C HIS A 286 7.02 15.80 -15.96
N GLU A 287 6.66 16.51 -17.02
CA GLU A 287 6.56 17.96 -17.05
C GLU A 287 5.16 18.43 -16.62
N PRO A 288 5.00 19.07 -15.45
CA PRO A 288 3.69 19.56 -15.05
C PRO A 288 3.16 20.61 -16.03
N GLN A 289 1.89 20.50 -16.40
CA GLN A 289 1.23 21.46 -17.30
C GLN A 289 1.25 22.91 -16.76
N LYS A 290 1.30 23.06 -15.43
CA LYS A 290 1.32 24.36 -14.75
C LYS A 290 2.37 24.32 -13.64
N THR A 291 3.35 25.22 -13.73
CA THR A 291 4.30 25.52 -12.67
C THR A 291 4.25 27.02 -12.38
N VAL A 292 4.61 27.42 -11.17
CA VAL A 292 4.53 28.82 -10.75
C VAL A 292 5.83 29.57 -11.04
N HIS A 293 6.97 28.88 -11.04
CA HIS A 293 8.31 29.49 -11.06
C HIS A 293 9.20 28.94 -12.19
N TRP A 294 9.05 27.65 -12.46
CA TRP A 294 9.93 26.95 -13.38
C TRP A 294 9.55 27.20 -14.84
N PRO A 295 10.52 27.28 -15.77
CA PRO A 295 10.22 27.31 -17.19
C PRO A 295 9.34 26.13 -17.63
N HIS A 296 8.62 26.33 -18.73
CA HIS A 296 7.92 25.23 -19.38
C HIS A 296 8.94 24.15 -19.79
N GLY A 297 8.58 22.89 -19.64
CA GLY A 297 9.46 21.77 -19.92
C GLY A 297 10.33 21.32 -18.72
N THR A 298 10.11 21.88 -17.51
CA THR A 298 10.87 21.48 -16.33
C THR A 298 10.24 20.27 -15.67
N SER A 299 11.00 19.16 -15.59
CA SER A 299 10.66 17.96 -14.81
C SER A 299 11.51 17.88 -13.54
N LEU A 300 11.22 16.89 -12.67
CA LEU A 300 12.08 16.62 -11.53
C LEU A 300 13.50 16.24 -11.98
N ALA A 301 13.62 15.38 -13.00
CA ALA A 301 14.91 15.02 -13.59
C ALA A 301 15.70 16.26 -14.03
N ALA A 302 15.05 17.21 -14.70
CA ALA A 302 15.70 18.45 -15.16
C ALA A 302 16.19 19.35 -14.01
N LEU A 303 15.62 19.25 -12.82
CA LEU A 303 16.08 19.99 -11.64
C LEU A 303 17.29 19.34 -10.95
N HIS A 304 17.65 18.11 -11.31
CA HIS A 304 18.74 17.37 -10.68
C HIS A 304 19.92 17.21 -11.63
N PRO A 305 21.16 17.38 -11.14
CA PRO A 305 22.37 17.20 -11.97
C PRO A 305 22.42 15.80 -12.58
N GLY A 306 22.60 15.72 -13.89
CA GLY A 306 22.63 14.43 -14.62
C GLY A 306 21.28 13.72 -14.72
N GLY A 307 20.19 14.33 -14.27
CA GLY A 307 18.87 13.71 -14.27
C GLY A 307 18.66 12.68 -13.15
N GLU A 308 19.59 12.59 -12.19
CA GLU A 308 19.62 11.56 -11.15
C GLU A 308 19.40 12.15 -9.75
N PRO A 309 18.75 11.41 -8.83
CA PRO A 309 18.72 11.78 -7.42
C PRO A 309 20.11 11.90 -6.82
N ARG A 310 20.23 12.64 -5.73
CA ARG A 310 21.46 12.64 -4.95
C ARG A 310 21.65 11.29 -4.22
N PRO A 311 22.92 10.94 -3.88
CA PRO A 311 23.22 9.72 -3.16
C PRO A 311 22.50 9.58 -1.81
N ALA A 312 22.53 8.37 -1.25
CA ALA A 312 21.93 8.04 0.04
C ALA A 312 22.30 9.03 1.14
N VAL A 313 21.34 9.38 1.99
CA VAL A 313 21.60 10.15 3.21
C VAL A 313 22.22 9.24 4.26
N THR A 314 23.36 9.66 4.81
CA THR A 314 24.08 8.94 5.87
C THR A 314 23.95 9.61 7.23
N ARG A 315 23.68 10.92 7.25
CA ARG A 315 23.50 11.67 8.51
C ARG A 315 22.45 12.76 8.39
N LEU A 316 21.66 12.91 9.47
CA LEU A 316 20.70 13.99 9.67
C LEU A 316 20.91 14.63 11.04
N HIS A 317 21.06 15.96 11.07
CA HIS A 317 21.15 16.68 12.32
C HIS A 317 20.52 18.07 12.22
N ARG A 318 20.20 18.64 13.38
CA ARG A 318 19.68 20.01 13.45
C ARG A 318 20.81 21.00 13.66
N THR A 319 20.69 22.13 12.99
CA THR A 319 21.59 23.28 13.17
C THR A 319 20.80 24.51 13.62
N ALA A 320 21.53 25.53 14.08
CA ALA A 320 20.94 26.78 14.56
C ALA A 320 19.94 27.36 13.53
N GLY A 321 18.89 28.01 14.03
CA GLY A 321 17.87 28.65 13.19
C GLY A 321 16.87 27.68 12.58
N ASN A 322 16.63 26.53 13.20
CA ASN A 322 15.62 25.55 12.74
C ASN A 322 15.93 24.90 11.41
N ARG A 323 17.18 24.74 11.09
CA ARG A 323 17.60 24.11 9.82
C ARG A 323 17.91 22.63 10.03
N VAL A 324 17.72 21.86 8.97
CA VAL A 324 18.08 20.45 8.90
C VAL A 324 19.30 20.32 8.00
N THR A 325 20.35 19.74 8.52
CA THR A 325 21.58 19.45 7.75
C THR A 325 21.57 17.97 7.38
N VAL A 326 21.84 17.72 6.10
CA VAL A 326 21.88 16.41 5.47
C VAL A 326 23.31 16.17 5.02
N THR A 327 23.90 15.02 5.38
CA THR A 327 25.16 14.52 4.80
C THR A 327 24.81 13.31 3.94
N ASP A 328 25.27 13.28 2.70
CA ASP A 328 25.08 12.15 1.80
C ASP A 328 26.29 11.18 1.81
N ALA A 329 26.17 10.07 1.10
CA ALA A 329 27.18 9.01 1.04
C ALA A 329 28.48 9.44 0.36
N THR A 330 28.51 10.57 -0.36
CA THR A 330 29.73 11.16 -0.90
C THR A 330 30.44 12.09 0.09
N GLY A 331 29.81 12.36 1.24
CA GLY A 331 30.29 13.32 2.24
C GLY A 331 29.86 14.76 1.96
N ASP A 332 29.03 15.03 0.93
CA ASP A 332 28.50 16.37 0.71
C ASP A 332 27.52 16.75 1.83
N ILE A 333 27.68 17.97 2.35
CA ILE A 333 26.91 18.50 3.47
C ILE A 333 26.07 19.68 3.01
N ARG A 334 24.76 19.57 3.16
CA ARG A 334 23.80 20.62 2.80
C ARG A 334 22.84 20.92 3.93
N THR A 335 22.49 22.19 4.05
CA THR A 335 21.58 22.67 5.09
C THR A 335 20.33 23.27 4.48
N TYR A 336 19.17 22.77 4.92
CA TYR A 336 17.86 23.11 4.39
C TYR A 336 16.99 23.80 5.45
N ARG A 337 16.07 24.66 5.01
CA ARG A 337 15.02 25.23 5.87
C ARG A 337 13.91 24.19 6.16
N ALA A 338 13.73 23.24 5.28
CA ALA A 338 12.79 22.14 5.43
C ALA A 338 13.35 20.88 4.77
N ALA A 339 13.08 19.74 5.39
CA ALA A 339 13.33 18.42 4.85
C ALA A 339 12.09 17.54 5.03
N VAL A 340 11.82 16.66 4.07
CA VAL A 340 10.75 15.66 4.14
C VAL A 340 11.39 14.28 4.08
N PHE A 341 11.28 13.53 5.17
CA PHE A 341 11.72 12.15 5.23
C PHE A 341 10.58 11.23 4.80
N THR A 342 10.81 10.42 3.76
CA THR A 342 9.78 9.59 3.12
C THR A 342 10.13 8.11 3.07
N ALA A 343 11.33 7.72 3.52
CA ALA A 343 11.72 6.33 3.70
C ALA A 343 11.03 5.74 4.95
N GLN A 344 11.16 4.45 5.15
CA GLN A 344 10.67 3.83 6.39
C GLN A 344 11.35 4.47 7.62
N SER A 345 10.58 4.82 8.63
CA SER A 345 11.09 5.57 9.79
C SER A 345 12.18 4.82 10.57
N TRP A 346 12.22 3.50 10.50
CA TRP A 346 13.28 2.69 11.07
C TRP A 346 14.68 2.98 10.49
N MET A 347 14.75 3.53 9.29
CA MET A 347 16.03 3.97 8.72
C MET A 347 16.71 5.04 9.58
N LEU A 348 15.91 5.85 10.28
CA LEU A 348 16.39 6.83 11.25
C LEU A 348 17.04 6.20 12.51
N LEU A 349 16.74 4.92 12.78
CA LEU A 349 17.30 4.16 13.91
C LEU A 349 18.48 3.28 13.51
N SER A 350 18.61 2.94 12.23
CA SER A 350 19.51 1.86 11.80
C SER A 350 20.53 2.25 10.74
N LYS A 351 20.18 3.12 9.79
CA LYS A 351 21.01 3.42 8.61
C LYS A 351 21.51 4.86 8.56
N ILE A 352 20.86 5.76 9.26
CA ILE A 352 21.17 7.19 9.24
C ILE A 352 21.64 7.60 10.63
N ASP A 353 22.81 8.22 10.71
CA ASP A 353 23.31 8.84 11.95
C ASP A 353 22.44 10.07 12.27
N CYS A 354 21.65 9.96 13.33
CA CYS A 354 20.67 10.96 13.72
C CYS A 354 20.96 11.53 15.09
N ASP A 355 20.89 12.87 15.21
CA ASP A 355 20.86 13.51 16.52
C ASP A 355 19.58 13.16 17.28
N ASP A 356 19.66 12.87 18.57
CA ASP A 356 18.50 12.75 19.46
C ASP A 356 17.62 14.01 19.42
N ALA A 357 18.22 15.14 19.13
CA ALA A 357 17.55 16.42 18.99
C ALA A 357 16.65 16.55 17.77
N LEU A 358 16.68 15.62 16.80
CA LEU A 358 15.79 15.66 15.63
C LEU A 358 14.32 15.62 16.01
N PHE A 359 13.96 14.79 16.98
CA PHE A 359 12.61 14.63 17.47
C PHE A 359 12.53 14.65 18.99
N PRO A 360 11.38 15.04 19.57
CA PRO A 360 11.09 14.76 20.98
C PRO A 360 11.12 13.25 21.26
N ILE A 361 11.41 12.88 22.50
CA ILE A 361 11.49 11.47 22.93
C ILE A 361 10.23 10.67 22.59
N ASP A 362 9.06 11.29 22.68
CA ASP A 362 7.79 10.64 22.32
C ASP A 362 7.71 10.24 20.84
N HIS A 363 8.38 10.99 19.94
CA HIS A 363 8.47 10.65 18.52
C HIS A 363 9.44 9.51 18.29
N TRP A 364 10.60 9.53 18.94
CA TRP A 364 11.54 8.41 18.89
C TRP A 364 10.89 7.11 19.35
N THR A 365 10.16 7.16 20.47
CA THR A 365 9.38 6.01 20.96
C THR A 365 8.35 5.55 19.93
N ALA A 366 7.67 6.47 19.25
CA ALA A 366 6.69 6.11 18.23
C ALA A 366 7.34 5.49 16.98
N ILE A 367 8.51 5.98 16.55
CA ILE A 367 9.31 5.40 15.48
C ILE A 367 9.75 3.98 15.86
N GLU A 368 10.29 3.81 17.04
CA GLU A 368 10.74 2.51 17.58
C GLU A 368 9.60 1.48 17.67
N ARG A 369 8.38 1.94 17.95
CA ARG A 369 7.17 1.10 18.04
C ARG A 369 6.41 0.98 16.71
N THR A 370 6.96 1.44 15.61
CA THR A 370 6.40 1.17 14.29
C THR A 370 6.78 -0.24 13.84
N HIS A 371 5.80 -1.05 13.49
CA HIS A 371 6.01 -2.41 13.01
C HIS A 371 5.83 -2.49 11.49
N TYR A 372 6.77 -3.13 10.82
CA TYR A 372 6.71 -3.46 9.40
C TYR A 372 6.57 -4.96 9.24
N MET A 373 5.56 -5.36 8.46
CA MET A 373 5.26 -6.76 8.21
C MET A 373 6.26 -7.36 7.25
N GLU A 374 6.73 -8.53 7.56
CA GLU A 374 7.52 -9.38 6.70
C GLU A 374 6.66 -9.84 5.51
N SER A 375 7.26 -9.90 4.33
CA SER A 375 6.58 -10.44 3.15
C SER A 375 7.56 -10.88 2.09
N SER A 376 7.30 -12.06 1.55
CA SER A 376 8.07 -12.60 0.43
C SER A 376 7.19 -13.03 -0.74
N LYS A 377 7.79 -13.01 -1.91
CA LYS A 377 7.19 -13.51 -3.16
C LYS A 377 8.23 -14.25 -3.98
N LEU A 378 7.77 -15.21 -4.77
CA LEU A 378 8.56 -15.82 -5.82
C LEU A 378 7.75 -15.97 -7.09
N PHE A 379 8.34 -15.53 -8.20
CA PHE A 379 7.72 -15.60 -9.52
C PHE A 379 8.56 -16.43 -10.49
N VAL A 380 7.87 -17.11 -11.40
CA VAL A 380 8.47 -17.82 -12.55
C VAL A 380 7.78 -17.41 -13.84
N PRO A 381 8.52 -17.21 -14.95
CA PRO A 381 7.96 -17.04 -16.27
C PRO A 381 7.60 -18.41 -16.86
N VAL A 382 6.46 -18.48 -17.56
CA VAL A 382 6.01 -19.70 -18.25
C VAL A 382 5.71 -19.42 -19.72
N ASP A 383 5.81 -20.46 -20.55
CA ASP A 383 5.65 -20.37 -22.01
C ASP A 383 4.27 -19.86 -22.45
N ARG A 384 3.23 -20.19 -21.69
CA ARG A 384 1.85 -19.79 -21.92
C ARG A 384 0.99 -20.00 -20.66
N PRO A 385 -0.22 -19.44 -20.59
CA PRO A 385 -1.13 -19.66 -19.48
C PRO A 385 -1.81 -21.06 -19.57
N PHE A 386 -1.03 -22.12 -19.42
CA PHE A 386 -1.49 -23.52 -19.52
C PHE A 386 -2.61 -23.86 -18.52
N TRP A 387 -2.77 -23.08 -17.49
CA TRP A 387 -3.84 -23.24 -16.51
C TRP A 387 -5.24 -22.99 -17.08
N LEU A 388 -5.35 -22.29 -18.21
CA LEU A 388 -6.62 -22.06 -18.91
C LEU A 388 -7.05 -23.28 -19.74
N ASP A 389 -6.17 -24.28 -19.91
CA ASP A 389 -6.53 -25.52 -20.59
C ASP A 389 -7.58 -26.27 -19.76
N PRO A 390 -8.56 -26.94 -20.42
CA PRO A 390 -9.51 -27.79 -19.71
C PRO A 390 -8.81 -28.96 -19.01
N ALA A 391 -9.08 -29.14 -17.73
CA ALA A 391 -8.64 -30.34 -17.02
C ALA A 391 -9.40 -31.56 -17.54
N VAL A 392 -8.68 -32.67 -17.70
CA VAL A 392 -9.26 -33.95 -18.17
C VAL A 392 -9.22 -35.03 -17.08
N ASP A 393 -10.17 -35.95 -17.13
CA ASP A 393 -10.20 -37.13 -16.26
C ASP A 393 -9.22 -38.22 -16.71
N GLU A 394 -9.30 -39.38 -16.12
CA GLU A 394 -8.45 -40.55 -16.48
C GLU A 394 -8.75 -41.13 -17.89
N LYS A 395 -9.91 -40.80 -18.46
CA LYS A 395 -10.34 -41.23 -19.78
C LYS A 395 -10.05 -40.17 -20.85
N GLY A 396 -9.51 -39.01 -20.45
CA GLY A 396 -9.23 -37.89 -21.34
C GLY A 396 -10.47 -36.98 -21.58
N GLU A 397 -11.57 -37.16 -20.85
CA GLU A 397 -12.77 -36.37 -20.99
C GLU A 397 -12.67 -35.07 -20.17
N PRO A 398 -13.12 -33.93 -20.69
CA PRO A 398 -13.11 -32.66 -19.96
C PRO A 398 -13.90 -32.72 -18.66
N THR A 399 -13.30 -32.27 -17.58
CA THR A 399 -13.94 -32.26 -16.23
C THR A 399 -14.78 -31.02 -15.98
N GLY A 400 -14.77 -30.04 -16.88
CA GLY A 400 -15.38 -28.72 -16.70
C GLY A 400 -14.58 -27.79 -15.75
N ARG A 401 -13.36 -28.20 -15.37
CA ARG A 401 -12.44 -27.42 -14.54
C ARG A 401 -11.25 -26.95 -15.35
N ASP A 402 -10.59 -25.92 -14.88
CA ASP A 402 -9.30 -25.46 -15.41
C ASP A 402 -8.18 -26.41 -14.93
N THR A 403 -7.10 -26.53 -15.72
CA THR A 403 -5.95 -27.40 -15.38
C THR A 403 -5.30 -26.97 -14.06
N MET A 404 -5.19 -25.69 -13.82
CA MET A 404 -4.72 -25.10 -12.56
C MET A 404 -5.52 -23.82 -12.26
N SER A 405 -5.62 -23.44 -11.01
CA SER A 405 -6.40 -22.27 -10.55
C SER A 405 -5.57 -21.38 -9.65
N MET A 406 -6.01 -20.16 -9.45
CA MET A 406 -5.58 -19.37 -8.28
C MET A 406 -5.70 -20.25 -7.05
N THR A 407 -4.67 -20.29 -6.22
CA THR A 407 -4.65 -21.25 -5.12
C THR A 407 -4.48 -20.56 -3.78
N LEU A 408 -5.38 -20.88 -2.84
CA LEU A 408 -5.29 -20.54 -1.43
C LEU A 408 -5.05 -21.83 -0.65
N THR A 409 -3.97 -21.89 0.12
CA THR A 409 -3.62 -23.09 0.87
C THR A 409 -3.03 -22.75 2.24
N ASP A 410 -3.20 -23.64 3.22
CA ASP A 410 -2.52 -23.57 4.51
C ASP A 410 -1.09 -24.17 4.46
N ARG A 411 -0.65 -24.64 3.29
CA ARG A 411 0.73 -25.06 3.05
C ARG A 411 1.66 -23.85 2.98
N MET A 412 2.97 -24.07 2.99
CA MET A 412 4.00 -23.02 2.99
C MET A 412 3.90 -22.02 1.82
N THR A 413 3.30 -22.38 0.70
CA THR A 413 3.11 -21.50 -0.46
C THR A 413 2.07 -20.42 -0.25
N ARG A 414 1.10 -20.63 0.62
CA ARG A 414 -0.04 -19.76 0.91
C ARG A 414 -0.84 -19.35 -0.33
N GLY A 415 -0.56 -18.22 -0.92
CA GLY A 415 -1.25 -17.71 -2.12
C GLY A 415 -0.44 -17.92 -3.39
N THR A 416 -1.01 -18.61 -4.38
CA THR A 416 -0.45 -18.74 -5.73
C THR A 416 -1.31 -17.94 -6.70
N TYR A 417 -0.69 -17.03 -7.48
CA TYR A 417 -1.37 -16.18 -8.45
C TYR A 417 -0.96 -16.50 -9.87
N LEU A 418 -1.94 -16.55 -10.76
CA LEU A 418 -1.78 -16.83 -12.17
C LEU A 418 -2.01 -15.54 -12.96
N LEU A 419 -0.98 -15.04 -13.63
CA LEU A 419 -0.98 -13.75 -14.29
C LEU A 419 -0.74 -13.94 -15.78
N ASP A 420 -1.80 -13.82 -16.59
CA ASP A 420 -1.70 -13.98 -18.04
C ASP A 420 -1.64 -12.64 -18.79
N ASN A 421 -1.14 -12.71 -20.01
CA ASN A 421 -1.11 -11.64 -21.00
C ASN A 421 -1.85 -12.03 -22.30
N GLY A 422 -2.77 -13.01 -22.22
CA GLY A 422 -3.49 -13.62 -23.32
C GLY A 422 -3.11 -15.08 -23.56
N PRO A 423 -3.98 -15.90 -24.20
CA PRO A 423 -3.90 -17.36 -24.20
C PRO A 423 -2.64 -17.95 -24.85
N ASP A 424 -2.10 -17.28 -25.88
CA ASP A 424 -0.97 -17.77 -26.67
C ASP A 424 0.34 -16.98 -26.39
N ARG A 425 0.41 -16.28 -25.25
CA ARG A 425 1.58 -15.46 -24.88
C ARG A 425 2.22 -16.02 -23.63
N PRO A 426 3.54 -15.82 -23.46
CA PRO A 426 4.19 -16.08 -22.20
C PRO A 426 3.48 -15.38 -21.04
N ALA A 427 3.48 -16.05 -19.89
CA ALA A 427 2.74 -15.64 -18.71
C ALA A 427 3.62 -15.77 -17.44
N VAL A 428 3.10 -15.36 -16.28
CA VAL A 428 3.84 -15.39 -15.03
C VAL A 428 3.03 -16.09 -13.94
N ILE A 429 3.68 -16.95 -13.20
CA ILE A 429 3.10 -17.52 -11.97
C ILE A 429 3.84 -16.93 -10.76
N CYS A 430 3.09 -16.30 -9.84
CA CYS A 430 3.54 -16.08 -8.49
C CYS A 430 3.31 -17.40 -7.73
N LEU A 431 4.36 -18.20 -7.58
CA LEU A 431 4.26 -19.53 -6.93
C LEU A 431 3.91 -19.41 -5.46
N SER A 432 4.36 -18.32 -4.81
CA SER A 432 4.11 -18.08 -3.39
C SER A 432 4.07 -16.59 -3.09
N TYR A 433 3.11 -16.21 -2.27
CA TYR A 433 3.02 -14.90 -1.63
C TYR A 433 2.70 -15.11 -0.15
N THR A 434 3.64 -14.74 0.71
CA THR A 434 3.58 -15.00 2.15
C THR A 434 3.85 -13.76 2.97
N TRP A 435 3.35 -13.76 4.20
CA TRP A 435 3.49 -12.69 5.20
C TRP A 435 3.90 -13.26 6.56
N CYS A 436 4.36 -12.40 7.46
CA CYS A 436 4.76 -12.74 8.82
C CYS A 436 5.73 -13.94 8.88
N ASP A 437 5.55 -14.84 9.81
CA ASP A 437 6.39 -16.02 10.01
C ASP A 437 6.49 -16.91 8.77
N ASP A 438 5.46 -16.93 7.93
CA ASP A 438 5.51 -17.67 6.68
C ASP A 438 6.50 -17.07 5.68
N SER A 439 6.74 -15.76 5.73
CA SER A 439 7.81 -15.13 4.95
C SER A 439 9.19 -15.48 5.47
N LEU A 440 9.37 -15.50 6.80
CA LEU A 440 10.64 -15.82 7.44
C LEU A 440 11.14 -17.23 7.15
N LYS A 441 10.23 -18.20 6.93
CA LYS A 441 10.59 -19.60 6.59
C LYS A 441 11.37 -19.72 5.29
N TRP A 442 11.26 -18.74 4.40
CA TRP A 442 11.96 -18.75 3.10
C TRP A 442 13.39 -18.19 3.16
N LEU A 443 13.75 -17.44 4.21
CA LEU A 443 15.05 -16.73 4.30
C LEU A 443 16.28 -17.62 4.14
N PRO A 444 16.31 -18.87 4.68
CA PRO A 444 17.47 -19.75 4.54
C PRO A 444 17.70 -20.28 3.12
N LEU A 445 16.71 -20.16 2.22
CA LEU A 445 16.72 -20.78 0.90
C LEU A 445 16.99 -19.76 -0.19
N ASP A 446 17.77 -20.12 -1.20
CA ASP A 446 17.94 -19.35 -2.42
C ASP A 446 16.69 -19.45 -3.34
N ALA A 447 16.66 -18.68 -4.43
CA ALA A 447 15.50 -18.64 -5.32
C ALA A 447 15.17 -19.99 -5.97
N GLY A 448 16.21 -20.77 -6.32
CA GLY A 448 16.04 -22.10 -6.90
C GLY A 448 15.50 -23.10 -5.88
N GLU A 449 16.07 -23.12 -4.68
CA GLU A 449 15.63 -23.98 -3.58
C GLU A 449 14.18 -23.67 -3.17
N ARG A 450 13.81 -22.38 -3.08
CA ARG A 450 12.43 -21.95 -2.84
C ARG A 450 11.49 -22.47 -3.90
N MET A 451 11.84 -22.31 -5.18
CA MET A 451 11.04 -22.79 -6.31
C MET A 451 10.81 -24.31 -6.21
N GLU A 452 11.84 -25.10 -5.89
CA GLU A 452 11.71 -26.55 -5.74
C GLU A 452 10.70 -26.94 -4.65
N VAL A 453 10.79 -26.30 -3.48
CA VAL A 453 9.86 -26.56 -2.37
C VAL A 453 8.43 -26.15 -2.76
N MET A 454 8.27 -25.01 -3.44
CA MET A 454 6.96 -24.50 -3.87
C MET A 454 6.33 -25.41 -4.93
N LEU A 455 7.10 -25.86 -5.94
CA LEU A 455 6.62 -26.78 -6.96
C LEU A 455 6.23 -28.14 -6.37
N LYS A 456 6.99 -28.64 -5.39
CA LYS A 456 6.62 -29.85 -4.66
C LYS A 456 5.28 -29.69 -3.93
N SER A 457 5.10 -28.59 -3.21
CA SER A 457 3.86 -28.28 -2.49
C SER A 457 2.65 -28.18 -3.42
N LEU A 458 2.82 -27.49 -4.56
CA LEU A 458 1.76 -27.38 -5.58
C LEU A 458 1.48 -28.71 -6.27
N GLY A 459 2.50 -29.57 -6.45
CA GLY A 459 2.32 -30.91 -7.00
C GLY A 459 1.45 -31.82 -6.12
N GLU A 460 1.37 -31.57 -4.83
CA GLU A 460 0.43 -32.29 -3.95
C GLU A 460 -1.03 -31.87 -4.16
N ILE A 461 -1.25 -30.59 -4.55
CA ILE A 461 -2.58 -30.06 -4.87
C ILE A 461 -2.97 -30.42 -6.32
N TYR A 462 -2.01 -30.40 -7.23
CA TYR A 462 -2.18 -30.63 -8.67
C TYR A 462 -1.33 -31.81 -9.17
N PRO A 463 -1.60 -33.06 -8.75
CA PRO A 463 -0.72 -34.20 -9.03
C PRO A 463 -0.60 -34.60 -10.51
N LYS A 464 -1.50 -34.08 -11.37
CA LYS A 464 -1.50 -34.29 -12.82
C LYS A 464 -0.85 -33.15 -13.60
N VAL A 465 -0.44 -32.06 -12.93
CA VAL A 465 0.10 -30.85 -13.56
C VAL A 465 1.60 -30.78 -13.38
N ASP A 466 2.34 -30.81 -14.47
CA ASP A 466 3.78 -30.59 -14.47
C ASP A 466 4.06 -29.10 -14.77
N ILE A 467 4.04 -28.26 -13.73
CA ILE A 467 4.31 -26.83 -13.86
C ILE A 467 5.72 -26.58 -14.42
N ARG A 468 6.69 -27.43 -14.04
CA ARG A 468 8.11 -27.28 -14.40
C ARG A 468 8.34 -27.27 -15.91
N LYS A 469 7.65 -28.09 -16.67
CA LYS A 469 7.80 -28.15 -18.12
C LYS A 469 7.43 -26.86 -18.85
N HIS A 470 6.64 -26.02 -18.20
CA HIS A 470 6.21 -24.73 -18.74
C HIS A 470 7.12 -23.56 -18.34
N ILE A 471 8.03 -23.75 -17.38
CA ILE A 471 8.94 -22.70 -16.93
C ILE A 471 10.00 -22.43 -18.00
N ILE A 472 10.12 -21.17 -18.44
CA ILE A 472 11.01 -20.75 -19.53
C ILE A 472 12.17 -19.85 -19.08
N GLY A 473 12.30 -19.55 -17.77
CA GLY A 473 13.35 -18.70 -17.25
C GLY A 473 13.64 -18.94 -15.77
N ASN A 474 14.57 -18.17 -15.23
CA ASN A 474 14.95 -18.28 -13.83
C ASN A 474 13.88 -17.69 -12.90
N PRO A 475 13.70 -18.23 -11.69
CA PRO A 475 12.84 -17.63 -10.70
C PRO A 475 13.39 -16.30 -10.21
N VAL A 476 12.50 -15.36 -9.91
CA VAL A 476 12.82 -14.10 -9.21
C VAL A 476 12.09 -14.05 -7.87
N THR A 477 12.77 -13.61 -6.83
CA THR A 477 12.22 -13.61 -5.47
C THR A 477 12.59 -12.34 -4.71
N VAL A 478 11.79 -12.00 -3.71
CA VAL A 478 12.05 -10.95 -2.73
C VAL A 478 11.64 -11.44 -1.34
N SER A 479 12.38 -11.03 -0.33
CA SER A 479 11.99 -11.03 1.08
C SER A 479 12.27 -9.63 1.61
N TRP A 480 11.23 -8.84 1.80
CA TRP A 480 11.36 -7.42 2.10
C TRP A 480 12.06 -7.14 3.43
N GLU A 481 11.96 -8.05 4.39
CA GLU A 481 12.67 -8.02 5.67
C GLU A 481 14.18 -8.23 5.55
N ASN A 482 14.66 -8.74 4.41
CA ASN A 482 16.08 -8.95 4.11
C ASN A 482 16.65 -7.91 3.12
N GLU A 483 15.84 -6.98 2.64
CA GLU A 483 16.28 -5.94 1.72
C GLU A 483 17.06 -4.84 2.47
N PRO A 484 18.19 -4.33 1.93
CA PRO A 484 19.12 -3.46 2.67
C PRO A 484 18.53 -2.16 3.22
N TYR A 485 17.51 -1.62 2.55
CA TYR A 485 16.89 -0.32 2.87
C TYR A 485 15.45 -0.44 3.34
N PHE A 486 15.03 -1.65 3.70
CA PHE A 486 13.67 -1.93 4.14
C PHE A 486 13.70 -2.85 5.36
N MET A 487 12.77 -2.67 6.27
CA MET A 487 12.61 -3.50 7.47
C MET A 487 11.33 -4.36 7.37
N GLY A 488 10.82 -4.52 6.17
CA GLY A 488 9.60 -5.25 5.84
C GLY A 488 8.84 -4.60 4.69
N ALA A 489 7.77 -5.24 4.26
CA ALA A 489 7.01 -4.87 3.06
C ALA A 489 6.12 -3.64 3.27
N PHE A 490 5.41 -3.58 4.38
CA PHE A 490 4.48 -2.49 4.68
C PHE A 490 4.22 -2.39 6.18
N LYS A 491 3.82 -1.19 6.62
CA LYS A 491 3.47 -0.98 8.01
C LYS A 491 2.20 -1.74 8.37
N ALA A 492 2.24 -2.49 9.46
CA ALA A 492 1.09 -3.15 10.05
C ALA A 492 1.24 -3.18 11.57
N ASN A 493 0.51 -2.33 12.28
CA ASN A 493 0.64 -2.18 13.72
C ASN A 493 0.33 -3.48 14.47
N LEU A 494 1.09 -3.72 15.53
CA LEU A 494 0.77 -4.72 16.54
C LEU A 494 -0.24 -4.16 17.56
N PRO A 495 -0.88 -5.00 18.35
CA PRO A 495 -1.70 -4.56 19.48
C PRO A 495 -0.96 -3.61 20.41
N GLY A 496 -1.65 -2.57 20.86
CA GLY A 496 -1.09 -1.54 21.74
C GLY A 496 -0.26 -0.45 21.04
N HIS A 497 -0.10 -0.50 19.70
CA HIS A 497 0.70 0.47 18.97
C HIS A 497 -0.03 1.77 18.61
N TYR A 498 -1.37 1.77 18.53
CA TYR A 498 -2.13 2.96 18.11
C TYR A 498 -1.94 4.15 19.04
N ARG A 499 -1.75 3.94 20.32
CA ARG A 499 -1.42 4.98 21.31
C ARG A 499 -0.13 5.76 20.97
N TYR A 500 0.83 5.13 20.29
CA TYR A 500 2.06 5.78 19.84
C TYR A 500 1.92 6.44 18.47
N GLN A 501 1.16 5.82 17.58
CA GLN A 501 1.02 6.24 16.18
C GLN A 501 0.45 7.64 16.01
N ARG A 502 -0.34 8.11 16.97
CA ARG A 502 -0.87 9.49 16.97
C ARG A 502 0.24 10.52 16.81
N ARG A 503 1.42 10.32 17.42
CA ARG A 503 2.56 11.22 17.31
C ARG A 503 3.07 11.32 15.88
N LEU A 504 3.19 10.20 15.19
CA LEU A 504 3.62 10.16 13.80
C LEU A 504 2.56 10.78 12.87
N PHE A 505 1.30 10.41 13.03
CA PHE A 505 0.21 10.91 12.18
C PHE A 505 -0.03 12.41 12.32
N THR A 506 0.29 13.01 13.46
CA THR A 506 0.11 14.44 13.70
C THR A 506 1.38 15.25 13.51
N HIS A 507 2.50 14.63 13.17
CA HIS A 507 3.79 15.32 13.01
C HIS A 507 3.77 16.44 11.96
N PHE A 508 2.93 16.34 10.94
CA PHE A 508 2.75 17.41 9.96
C PHE A 508 2.24 18.72 10.56
N MET A 509 1.65 18.69 11.77
CA MET A 509 1.23 19.88 12.52
C MET A 509 2.42 20.53 13.21
N GLN A 510 3.36 21.03 12.42
CA GLN A 510 4.63 21.57 12.89
C GLN A 510 4.48 22.74 13.87
N ASP A 511 3.36 23.45 13.84
CA ASP A 511 3.05 24.53 14.77
C ASP A 511 2.81 24.06 16.21
N ARG A 512 2.49 22.79 16.40
CA ARG A 512 2.38 22.14 17.72
C ARG A 512 3.73 21.71 18.30
N LEU A 513 4.79 21.72 17.49
CA LEU A 513 6.14 21.41 17.95
C LEU A 513 6.83 22.66 18.52
N PRO A 514 7.76 22.48 19.46
CA PRO A 514 8.69 23.54 19.87
C PRO A 514 9.37 24.15 18.65
N ALA A 515 9.67 25.44 18.72
CA ALA A 515 10.18 26.18 17.57
C ALA A 515 11.49 25.57 17.01
N ASP A 516 12.35 25.08 17.87
CA ASP A 516 13.63 24.42 17.57
C ASP A 516 13.48 23.00 17.02
N ARG A 517 12.26 22.44 16.97
CA ARG A 517 11.95 21.09 16.49
C ARG A 517 11.19 21.07 15.16
N ARG A 518 10.97 22.23 14.53
CA ARG A 518 10.26 22.36 13.27
C ARG A 518 11.18 22.18 12.06
N GLY A 519 10.60 22.04 10.87
CA GLY A 519 11.31 21.99 9.58
C GLY A 519 11.66 20.58 9.09
N LEU A 520 11.62 19.56 9.93
CA LEU A 520 11.68 18.17 9.48
C LEU A 520 10.27 17.57 9.47
N PHE A 521 9.84 17.12 8.31
CA PHE A 521 8.54 16.50 8.07
C PHE A 521 8.72 15.00 7.83
N LEU A 522 7.73 14.22 8.26
CA LEU A 522 7.66 12.80 7.96
C LEU A 522 6.53 12.53 6.97
N ALA A 523 6.77 11.69 5.99
CA ALA A 523 5.77 11.18 5.05
C ALA A 523 6.13 9.74 4.66
N GLY A 524 5.18 8.96 4.18
CA GLY A 524 5.40 7.56 3.88
C GLY A 524 4.29 6.69 4.46
N ASP A 525 4.38 5.39 4.27
CA ASP A 525 3.36 4.44 4.73
C ASP A 525 3.25 4.34 6.24
N ASP A 526 4.34 4.54 6.97
CA ASP A 526 4.38 4.49 8.43
C ASP A 526 3.75 5.73 9.10
N ILE A 527 3.67 6.83 8.37
CA ILE A 527 3.00 8.06 8.81
C ILE A 527 1.53 8.07 8.38
N SER A 528 1.12 7.06 7.64
CA SER A 528 -0.20 6.88 7.07
C SER A 528 -0.88 5.63 7.60
N TRP A 529 -2.18 5.60 7.35
CA TRP A 529 -3.07 4.52 7.72
C TRP A 529 -3.10 3.38 6.73
N THR A 530 -2.68 3.58 5.47
CA THR A 530 -2.69 2.56 4.44
C THR A 530 -1.45 2.71 3.58
N ALA A 531 -0.63 1.68 3.52
CA ALA A 531 0.64 1.64 2.81
C ALA A 531 0.54 1.98 1.31
N LEU A 532 -0.62 1.78 0.70
CA LEU A 532 -0.84 1.93 -0.74
C LEU A 532 -1.53 3.24 -1.15
N ARG A 533 -1.79 4.18 -0.21
CA ARG A 533 -2.77 5.25 -0.44
C ARG A 533 -2.27 6.68 -0.25
N ARG A 534 -0.97 6.98 -0.39
CA ARG A 534 -0.53 8.33 -0.09
C ARG A 534 0.03 9.16 -1.20
N PRO A 535 -0.50 10.38 -1.33
CA PRO A 535 0.25 11.54 -1.74
C PRO A 535 0.75 12.35 -0.54
N PRO A 536 1.85 13.09 -0.71
CA PRO A 536 2.59 13.79 0.33
C PRO A 536 1.95 15.08 0.86
N GLY A 537 0.71 15.37 0.51
CA GLY A 537 0.05 16.65 0.79
C GLY A 537 -0.04 17.10 2.26
N LYS A 538 0.30 16.23 3.24
CA LYS A 538 0.24 16.61 4.65
C LYS A 538 1.39 17.53 5.10
N ALA A 539 2.59 17.34 4.55
CA ALA A 539 3.75 18.14 4.96
C ALA A 539 3.65 19.62 4.57
N ILE A 540 2.86 19.94 3.56
CA ILE A 540 2.82 21.27 2.93
C ILE A 540 1.68 22.16 3.48
N ARG A 541 0.59 21.58 4.01
CA ARG A 541 -0.60 22.33 4.43
C ARG A 541 -0.44 23.26 5.65
N THR A 542 0.58 23.11 6.45
CA THR A 542 0.71 23.85 7.71
C THR A 542 0.95 25.36 7.55
N ARG A 543 1.39 25.85 6.37
CA ARG A 543 1.58 27.28 6.12
C ARG A 543 0.39 27.97 5.42
N ALA A 544 -0.37 27.28 4.58
CA ALA A 544 -1.49 27.89 3.85
C ALA A 544 -2.71 28.23 4.73
N GLY A 545 -2.91 27.51 5.84
CA GLY A 545 -4.05 27.72 6.74
C GLY A 545 -3.99 29.01 7.58
N ARG A 546 -2.79 29.61 7.78
CA ARG A 546 -2.64 30.83 8.58
C ARG A 546 -2.93 32.12 7.81
N ALA A 547 -2.78 32.14 6.49
CA ALA A 547 -3.02 33.37 5.71
C ALA A 547 -4.51 33.77 5.64
N ARG A 548 -5.44 32.82 5.85
CA ARG A 548 -6.89 33.10 5.75
C ARG A 548 -7.59 33.57 7.04
N ARG A 549 -6.92 33.52 8.21
CA ARG A 549 -7.55 33.97 9.47
C ARG A 549 -7.29 35.44 9.86
N ARG A 550 -6.52 36.19 9.08
CA ARG A 550 -6.23 37.62 9.36
C ARG A 550 -7.04 38.62 8.55
N GLY A 551 -8.18 38.28 8.02
CA GLY A 551 -8.99 39.18 7.20
C GLY A 551 -10.49 39.12 7.45
N ARG A 552 -10.95 39.30 8.70
CA ARG A 552 -12.29 39.83 8.97
C ARG A 552 -12.14 41.00 9.93
N PRO A 553 -12.48 42.22 9.53
CA PRO A 553 -12.62 43.34 10.48
C PRO A 553 -13.82 43.03 11.38
N GLY A 554 -13.62 43.10 12.68
CA GLY A 554 -14.69 43.05 13.66
C GLY A 554 -15.66 44.23 13.46
N PRO A 555 -16.93 44.08 13.83
CA PRO A 555 -17.88 45.20 13.80
C PRO A 555 -17.45 46.24 14.82
N GLY A 556 -17.33 47.49 14.35
CA GLY A 556 -17.05 48.66 15.19
C GLY A 556 -18.09 48.86 16.30
N PRO A 557 -17.74 49.57 17.38
CA PRO A 557 -18.64 49.77 18.49
C PRO A 557 -19.81 50.68 18.04
N ARG A 558 -21.02 50.26 18.33
CA ARG A 558 -22.21 51.08 18.23
C ARG A 558 -22.14 52.13 19.35
N ALA A 559 -22.15 53.39 18.95
CA ALA A 559 -22.43 54.51 19.83
C ALA A 559 -23.92 54.50 20.19
N GLY A 560 -24.22 54.66 21.43
CA GLY A 560 -25.55 54.82 22.01
C GLY A 560 -25.46 54.65 23.51
#